data_e04d18070b5e514f6c021bdd1d195f73
#
_entry.id   e04d18070b5e514f6c021bdd1d195f73
#
_cell.length_a   1.000
_cell.length_b   1.000
_cell.length_c   1.000
_cell.angle_alpha   90.00
_cell.angle_beta   90.00
_cell.angle_gamma   90.00
#
_symmetry.space_group_name_H-M   'P 1'
#
loop_
_entity.id
_entity.type
_entity.pdbx_description
1 polymer ?
#
loop_
_entity_poly.entity_id
_entity_poly.type
_entity_poly.pdbx_seq_one_letter_code
_entity_poly.pdbx_strand_id
1 'polypeptide(L)'
;MLQVGQATVIKGREVTIPVTITGNPGFAAMGFHISYDKTRLELLECEMAPEGFNLYINKENGKAVFVGAADYIEDGTLLNLRFKVLENAEDGLAEITLAVQEALNVSENKVSFSVTSGGVQVVTRVLGDVNDDGKTGSLLDILYLKKYLAGFSVKINQLNADMNEDSEVKLADLILLMQQYVEEKIKG
;
A
#
# COMPACT_ATOMS: atom_id res chain seq x y z
N MET A 1 -6.29 -18.41 -9.06
CA MET A 1 -5.45 -17.25 -9.41
C MET A 1 -5.01 -16.55 -8.15
N LEU A 2 -3.76 -16.13 -8.07
CA LEU A 2 -3.25 -15.27 -6.98
C LEU A 2 -3.09 -13.84 -7.52
N GLN A 3 -3.49 -12.85 -6.74
CA GLN A 3 -3.38 -11.44 -7.08
C GLN A 3 -2.75 -10.66 -5.94
N VAL A 4 -1.66 -9.97 -6.23
CA VAL A 4 -1.03 -9.01 -5.31
C VAL A 4 -1.80 -7.68 -5.37
N GLY A 5 -2.16 -7.13 -4.23
CA GLY A 5 -2.87 -5.86 -4.13
C GLY A 5 -2.05 -4.65 -4.57
N GLN A 6 -2.69 -3.49 -4.64
CA GLN A 6 -2.06 -2.21 -4.96
C GLN A 6 -2.49 -1.15 -3.95
N ALA A 7 -1.59 -0.23 -3.64
CA ALA A 7 -1.87 0.93 -2.79
C ALA A 7 -1.03 2.14 -3.21
N THR A 8 -1.51 3.35 -2.89
CA THR A 8 -0.73 4.59 -3.00
C THR A 8 -0.32 5.02 -1.60
N VAL A 9 0.98 5.26 -1.39
CA VAL A 9 1.54 5.48 -0.04
C VAL A 9 2.60 6.57 -0.09
N ILE A 10 2.58 7.42 0.94
CA ILE A 10 3.57 8.46 1.16
C ILE A 10 4.86 7.83 1.72
N LYS A 11 6.01 8.41 1.37
CA LYS A 11 7.32 8.03 1.92
C LYS A 11 7.30 8.01 3.45
N GLY A 12 8.01 7.07 4.03
CA GLY A 12 8.11 6.86 5.48
C GLY A 12 6.93 6.14 6.14
N ARG A 13 5.82 5.92 5.42
CA ARG A 13 4.63 5.26 5.98
C ARG A 13 4.66 3.75 5.75
N GLU A 14 3.89 3.06 6.59
CA GLU A 14 3.65 1.62 6.45
C GLU A 14 2.37 1.36 5.67
N VAL A 15 2.34 0.19 5.02
CA VAL A 15 1.19 -0.28 4.24
C VAL A 15 1.09 -1.79 4.30
N THR A 16 -0.13 -2.30 4.35
CA THR A 16 -0.41 -3.72 4.19
C THR A 16 -0.96 -4.00 2.79
N ILE A 17 -0.27 -4.84 2.06
CA ILE A 17 -0.66 -5.28 0.71
C ILE A 17 -1.21 -6.70 0.80
N PRO A 18 -2.51 -6.92 0.56
CA PRO A 18 -3.07 -8.26 0.55
C PRO A 18 -2.65 -9.01 -0.71
N VAL A 19 -2.42 -10.31 -0.56
CA VAL A 19 -2.40 -11.28 -1.67
C VAL A 19 -3.68 -12.08 -1.59
N THR A 20 -4.52 -11.97 -2.60
CA THR A 20 -5.80 -12.67 -2.65
C THR A 20 -5.73 -13.88 -3.56
N ILE A 21 -6.52 -14.90 -3.24
CA ILE A 21 -6.73 -16.08 -4.07
C ILE A 21 -8.17 -16.12 -4.56
N THR A 22 -8.36 -16.48 -5.84
CA THR A 22 -9.68 -16.67 -6.45
C THR A 22 -9.67 -17.93 -7.30
N GLY A 23 -10.79 -18.68 -7.29
CA GLY A 23 -10.91 -19.97 -7.94
C GLY A 23 -9.87 -20.95 -7.41
N ASN A 24 -9.79 -21.08 -6.08
CA ASN A 24 -8.81 -21.91 -5.41
C ASN A 24 -9.05 -23.38 -5.71
N PRO A 25 -8.09 -24.08 -6.35
CA PRO A 25 -8.23 -25.50 -6.66
C PRO A 25 -8.02 -26.43 -5.45
N GLY A 26 -7.61 -25.87 -4.31
CA GLY A 26 -7.23 -26.60 -3.11
C GLY A 26 -5.73 -26.94 -3.06
N PHE A 27 -5.06 -26.57 -1.98
CA PHE A 27 -3.65 -26.89 -1.72
C PHE A 27 -3.37 -26.96 -0.22
N ALA A 28 -2.47 -27.87 0.18
CA ALA A 28 -2.03 -28.03 1.56
C ALA A 28 -0.61 -27.50 1.80
N ALA A 29 0.21 -27.44 0.75
CA ALA A 29 1.56 -26.87 0.82
C ALA A 29 1.83 -26.00 -0.40
N MET A 30 2.53 -24.87 -0.18
CA MET A 30 2.96 -23.97 -1.24
C MET A 30 4.32 -23.34 -0.89
N GLY A 31 5.30 -23.55 -1.77
CA GLY A 31 6.56 -22.80 -1.77
C GLY A 31 6.47 -21.63 -2.74
N PHE A 32 6.81 -20.43 -2.29
CA PHE A 32 6.77 -19.23 -3.12
C PHE A 32 7.92 -18.27 -2.81
N HIS A 33 8.15 -17.36 -3.72
CA HIS A 33 9.15 -16.31 -3.59
C HIS A 33 8.49 -14.95 -3.78
N ILE A 34 8.68 -14.05 -2.81
CA ILE A 34 8.25 -12.66 -2.86
C ILE A 34 9.43 -11.82 -3.34
N SER A 35 9.25 -11.09 -4.43
CA SER A 35 10.21 -10.11 -4.93
C SER A 35 9.59 -8.73 -4.90
N TYR A 36 10.38 -7.73 -4.49
CA TYR A 36 9.95 -6.34 -4.41
C TYR A 36 11.14 -5.40 -4.56
N ASP A 37 10.88 -4.15 -4.86
CA ASP A 37 11.91 -3.12 -4.97
C ASP A 37 12.43 -2.71 -3.59
N LYS A 38 13.58 -3.28 -3.19
CA LYS A 38 14.25 -3.02 -1.91
C LYS A 38 14.86 -1.62 -1.80
N THR A 39 14.93 -0.86 -2.88
CA THR A 39 15.37 0.54 -2.84
C THR A 39 14.25 1.47 -2.39
N ARG A 40 13.00 1.01 -2.44
CA ARG A 40 11.79 1.76 -2.09
C ARG A 40 11.01 1.17 -0.92
N LEU A 41 11.06 -0.16 -0.74
CA LEU A 41 10.27 -0.89 0.24
C LEU A 41 11.14 -1.74 1.16
N GLU A 42 10.73 -1.85 2.42
CA GLU A 42 11.21 -2.82 3.39
C GLU A 42 10.06 -3.73 3.83
N LEU A 43 10.21 -5.05 3.70
CA LEU A 43 9.22 -6.01 4.16
C LEU A 43 9.34 -6.18 5.69
N LEU A 44 8.38 -5.63 6.42
CA LEU A 44 8.33 -5.72 7.87
C LEU A 44 7.76 -7.08 8.33
N GLU A 45 6.67 -7.51 7.69
CA GLU A 45 5.91 -8.67 8.13
C GLU A 45 5.20 -9.35 6.96
N CYS A 46 5.04 -10.66 7.08
CA CYS A 46 4.22 -11.45 6.18
C CYS A 46 3.39 -12.40 7.03
N GLU A 47 2.10 -12.23 7.00
CA GLU A 47 1.14 -12.98 7.81
C GLU A 47 0.19 -13.77 6.91
N MET A 48 -0.18 -14.97 7.39
CA MET A 48 -1.26 -15.75 6.80
C MET A 48 -2.60 -15.23 7.30
N ALA A 49 -3.56 -15.07 6.38
CA ALA A 49 -4.93 -14.78 6.76
C ALA A 49 -5.73 -16.03 7.17
N PRO A 50 -5.61 -17.20 6.51
CA PRO A 50 -6.29 -18.42 6.93
C PRO A 50 -5.75 -19.00 8.25
N GLU A 51 -6.64 -19.42 9.13
CA GLU A 51 -6.29 -20.14 10.37
C GLU A 51 -5.89 -21.61 10.06
N GLY A 52 -5.09 -22.20 10.97
CA GLY A 52 -4.70 -23.63 10.89
C GLY A 52 -3.55 -23.94 9.95
N PHE A 53 -2.91 -22.92 9.39
CA PHE A 53 -1.74 -23.07 8.54
C PHE A 53 -0.51 -22.40 9.14
N ASN A 54 0.68 -22.93 8.79
CA ASN A 54 1.95 -22.36 9.23
C ASN A 54 2.66 -21.73 8.04
N LEU A 55 3.14 -20.49 8.23
CA LEU A 55 3.97 -19.78 7.28
C LEU A 55 5.39 -19.65 7.82
N TYR A 56 6.36 -20.08 7.03
CA TYR A 56 7.78 -19.88 7.28
C TYR A 56 8.33 -18.97 6.18
N ILE A 57 8.90 -17.83 6.57
CA ILE A 57 9.44 -16.85 5.64
C ILE A 57 10.89 -16.48 5.98
N ASN A 58 11.74 -16.45 4.97
CA ASN A 58 13.05 -15.82 5.03
C ASN A 58 12.97 -14.45 4.35
N LYS A 59 12.91 -13.38 5.17
CA LYS A 59 12.76 -11.99 4.68
C LYS A 59 13.96 -11.49 3.89
N GLU A 60 15.16 -12.05 4.12
CA GLU A 60 16.37 -11.62 3.39
C GLU A 60 16.29 -11.98 1.91
N ASN A 61 15.83 -13.20 1.61
CA ASN A 61 15.77 -13.71 0.23
C ASN A 61 14.35 -13.84 -0.32
N GLY A 62 13.31 -13.50 0.46
CA GLY A 62 11.90 -13.52 0.03
C GLY A 62 11.29 -14.92 -0.14
N LYS A 63 12.01 -15.99 0.21
CA LYS A 63 11.47 -17.35 0.11
C LYS A 63 10.54 -17.64 1.26
N ALA A 64 9.40 -18.23 0.95
CA ALA A 64 8.41 -18.62 1.95
C ALA A 64 7.81 -19.98 1.64
N VAL A 65 7.44 -20.69 2.68
CA VAL A 65 6.74 -21.97 2.60
C VAL A 65 5.52 -21.92 3.51
N PHE A 66 4.42 -22.30 2.96
CA PHE A 66 3.14 -22.46 3.59
C PHE A 66 2.83 -23.95 3.73
N VAL A 67 2.39 -24.41 4.90
CA VAL A 67 2.02 -25.81 5.14
C VAL A 67 0.79 -25.89 6.04
N GLY A 68 -0.18 -26.69 5.62
CA GLY A 68 -1.38 -27.05 6.39
C GLY A 68 -1.58 -28.54 6.48
N ALA A 69 -2.40 -28.97 7.43
CA ALA A 69 -2.77 -30.38 7.61
C ALA A 69 -3.89 -30.86 6.67
N ALA A 70 -4.56 -29.92 6.00
CA ALA A 70 -5.64 -30.16 5.04
C ALA A 70 -5.54 -29.21 3.87
N ASP A 71 -6.25 -29.51 2.78
CA ASP A 71 -6.33 -28.57 1.65
C ASP A 71 -7.08 -27.29 2.02
N TYR A 72 -6.45 -26.15 1.75
CA TYR A 72 -7.11 -24.86 1.77
C TYR A 72 -7.87 -24.66 0.46
N ILE A 73 -9.17 -24.52 0.52
CA ILE A 73 -10.07 -24.48 -0.65
C ILE A 73 -10.85 -23.17 -0.77
N GLU A 74 -10.72 -22.27 0.19
CA GLU A 74 -11.48 -21.02 0.21
C GLU A 74 -10.82 -19.96 -0.67
N ASP A 75 -11.64 -19.08 -1.26
CA ASP A 75 -11.22 -17.85 -1.89
C ASP A 75 -11.12 -16.73 -0.86
N GLY A 76 -10.30 -15.71 -1.12
CA GLY A 76 -10.16 -14.55 -0.26
C GLY A 76 -8.72 -14.10 -0.05
N THR A 77 -8.44 -13.44 1.06
CA THR A 77 -7.09 -13.02 1.41
C THR A 77 -6.28 -14.22 1.89
N LEU A 78 -5.17 -14.50 1.22
CA LEU A 78 -4.23 -15.56 1.57
C LEU A 78 -3.10 -15.05 2.45
N LEU A 79 -2.50 -13.90 2.09
CA LEU A 79 -1.38 -13.28 2.78
C LEU A 79 -1.62 -11.78 2.98
N ASN A 80 -1.10 -11.25 4.07
CA ASN A 80 -0.94 -9.83 4.30
C ASN A 80 0.56 -9.51 4.35
N LEU A 81 1.04 -8.71 3.41
CA LEU A 81 2.42 -8.26 3.32
C LEU A 81 2.50 -6.83 3.86
N ARG A 82 3.12 -6.64 5.04
CA ARG A 82 3.30 -5.32 5.61
C ARG A 82 4.67 -4.77 5.23
N PHE A 83 4.65 -3.66 4.50
CA PHE A 83 5.82 -2.94 4.05
C PHE A 83 5.95 -1.58 4.71
N LYS A 84 7.17 -1.12 4.86
CA LYS A 84 7.51 0.28 5.08
C LYS A 84 8.01 0.88 3.77
N VAL A 85 7.45 2.01 3.37
CA VAL A 85 8.00 2.82 2.28
C VAL A 85 9.20 3.60 2.84
N LEU A 86 10.36 3.49 2.21
CA LEU A 86 11.58 4.14 2.70
C LEU A 86 11.47 5.66 2.54
N GLU A 87 12.08 6.41 3.47
CA GLU A 87 12.09 7.88 3.44
C GLU A 87 12.75 8.45 2.17
N ASN A 88 13.79 7.75 1.69
CA ASN A 88 14.53 8.11 0.49
C ASN A 88 14.04 7.42 -0.78
N ALA A 89 12.88 6.75 -0.73
CA ALA A 89 12.31 6.10 -1.91
C ALA A 89 12.05 7.13 -3.02
N GLU A 90 12.30 6.76 -4.25
CA GLU A 90 11.87 7.56 -5.40
C GLU A 90 10.37 7.39 -5.65
N ASP A 91 9.70 8.44 -6.12
CA ASP A 91 8.31 8.39 -6.53
C ASP A 91 8.12 7.41 -7.70
N GLY A 92 6.97 6.77 -7.75
CA GLY A 92 6.62 5.80 -8.77
C GLY A 92 6.20 4.45 -8.23
N LEU A 93 5.95 3.50 -9.12
CA LEU A 93 5.50 2.16 -8.75
C LEU A 93 6.67 1.31 -8.24
N ALA A 94 6.60 0.92 -6.98
CA ALA A 94 7.42 -0.14 -6.40
C ALA A 94 6.68 -1.47 -6.59
N GLU A 95 7.07 -2.23 -7.62
CA GLU A 95 6.41 -3.49 -7.97
C GLU A 95 6.65 -4.55 -6.89
N ILE A 96 5.61 -5.36 -6.62
CA ILE A 96 5.65 -6.54 -5.75
C ILE A 96 5.17 -7.72 -6.58
N THR A 97 6.02 -8.74 -6.70
CA THR A 97 5.72 -9.96 -7.43
C THR A 97 5.76 -11.17 -6.51
N LEU A 98 4.98 -12.19 -6.83
CA LEU A 98 4.97 -13.46 -6.15
C LEU A 98 5.16 -14.56 -7.18
N ALA A 99 6.17 -15.42 -6.99
CA ALA A 99 6.44 -16.55 -7.86
C ALA A 99 6.20 -17.86 -7.11
N VAL A 100 5.16 -18.60 -7.46
CA VAL A 100 4.89 -19.94 -6.92
C VAL A 100 5.93 -20.90 -7.47
N GLN A 101 6.71 -21.52 -6.58
CA GLN A 101 7.75 -22.50 -6.92
C GLN A 101 7.12 -23.89 -7.09
N GLU A 102 6.32 -24.28 -6.12
CA GLU A 102 5.58 -25.53 -6.10
C GLU A 102 4.36 -25.38 -5.18
N ALA A 103 3.26 -26.01 -5.55
CA ALA A 103 2.11 -26.18 -4.68
C ALA A 103 1.57 -27.60 -4.83
N LEU A 104 1.18 -28.19 -3.68
CA LEU A 104 0.71 -29.56 -3.57
C LEU A 104 -0.58 -29.61 -2.75
N ASN A 105 -1.50 -30.48 -3.11
CA ASN A 105 -2.61 -30.85 -2.25
C ASN A 105 -2.22 -31.97 -1.26
N VAL A 106 -3.12 -32.36 -0.34
CA VAL A 106 -2.86 -33.44 0.63
C VAL A 106 -2.58 -34.81 0.01
N SER A 107 -2.97 -35.01 -1.24
CA SER A 107 -2.69 -36.21 -2.01
C SER A 107 -1.38 -36.09 -2.82
N GLU A 108 -0.54 -35.12 -2.53
CA GLU A 108 0.73 -34.81 -3.19
C GLU A 108 0.62 -34.50 -4.69
N ASN A 109 -0.59 -34.20 -5.18
CA ASN A 109 -0.77 -33.77 -6.56
C ASN A 109 -0.36 -32.32 -6.72
N LYS A 110 0.35 -32.02 -7.81
CA LYS A 110 0.74 -30.64 -8.16
C LYS A 110 -0.47 -29.77 -8.48
N VAL A 111 -0.45 -28.57 -7.92
CA VAL A 111 -1.46 -27.54 -8.14
C VAL A 111 -0.77 -26.32 -8.76
N SER A 112 -1.40 -25.70 -9.75
CA SER A 112 -0.84 -24.56 -10.47
C SER A 112 -1.66 -23.29 -10.22
N PHE A 113 -0.98 -22.17 -10.09
CA PHE A 113 -1.58 -20.85 -9.91
C PHE A 113 -1.07 -19.89 -10.98
N SER A 114 -1.97 -19.13 -11.59
CA SER A 114 -1.60 -17.89 -12.25
C SER A 114 -1.42 -16.79 -11.20
N VAL A 115 -0.45 -15.92 -11.42
CA VAL A 115 -0.14 -14.82 -10.49
C VAL A 115 -0.21 -13.50 -11.25
N THR A 116 -0.86 -12.50 -10.64
CA THR A 116 -0.86 -11.12 -11.09
C THR A 116 -0.08 -10.27 -10.09
N SER A 117 0.93 -9.55 -10.56
CA SER A 117 1.72 -8.62 -9.76
C SER A 117 0.88 -7.41 -9.30
N GLY A 118 1.32 -6.81 -8.21
CA GLY A 118 0.79 -5.57 -7.69
C GLY A 118 1.91 -4.62 -7.28
N GLY A 119 1.69 -3.80 -6.26
CA GLY A 119 2.74 -2.95 -5.76
C GLY A 119 2.26 -1.73 -4.99
N VAL A 120 3.23 -0.91 -4.63
CA VAL A 120 3.01 0.36 -3.93
C VAL A 120 3.37 1.51 -4.85
N GLN A 121 2.40 2.37 -5.17
CA GLN A 121 2.64 3.65 -5.80
C GLN A 121 3.19 4.61 -4.75
N VAL A 122 4.50 4.80 -4.74
CA VAL A 122 5.19 5.74 -3.84
C VAL A 122 4.96 7.15 -4.34
N VAL A 123 4.57 8.04 -3.44
CA VAL A 123 4.34 9.47 -3.73
C VAL A 123 5.01 10.35 -2.69
N THR A 124 5.53 11.48 -3.12
CA THR A 124 5.96 12.55 -2.23
C THR A 124 4.75 13.41 -1.88
N ARG A 125 4.58 13.68 -0.60
CA ARG A 125 3.57 14.62 -0.11
C ARG A 125 4.18 16.01 -0.03
N VAL A 126 3.51 16.99 -0.59
CA VAL A 126 3.87 18.41 -0.50
C VAL A 126 2.77 19.12 0.28
N LEU A 127 2.87 19.06 1.61
CA LEU A 127 1.82 19.53 2.52
C LEU A 127 1.48 20.99 2.27
N GLY A 128 0.19 21.27 2.04
CA GLY A 128 -0.31 22.62 1.76
C GLY A 128 -0.30 23.05 0.29
N ASP A 129 0.27 22.24 -0.62
CA ASP A 129 0.12 22.44 -2.08
C ASP A 129 -1.16 21.74 -2.56
N VAL A 130 -2.28 22.40 -2.29
CA VAL A 130 -3.62 21.84 -2.52
C VAL A 130 -3.98 21.74 -3.99
N ASN A 131 -3.47 22.65 -4.79
CA ASN A 131 -3.79 22.78 -6.22
C ASN A 131 -2.72 22.20 -7.16
N ASP A 132 -1.65 21.59 -6.60
CA ASP A 132 -0.50 21.02 -7.31
C ASP A 132 0.22 22.04 -8.22
N ASP A 133 0.35 23.30 -7.79
CA ASP A 133 1.09 24.35 -8.54
C ASP A 133 2.56 24.48 -8.12
N GLY A 134 3.00 23.67 -7.14
CA GLY A 134 4.35 23.65 -6.59
C GLY A 134 4.60 24.72 -5.51
N LYS A 135 3.57 25.44 -5.07
CA LYS A 135 3.65 26.41 -3.98
C LYS A 135 2.80 25.96 -2.82
N THR A 136 3.39 25.86 -1.65
CA THR A 136 2.70 25.41 -0.44
C THR A 136 2.04 26.58 0.29
N GLY A 137 0.86 26.35 0.85
CA GLY A 137 0.22 27.30 1.75
C GLY A 137 -0.12 28.66 1.13
N SER A 138 -0.29 28.74 -0.18
CA SER A 138 -0.60 29.96 -0.89
C SER A 138 -2.09 30.36 -0.75
N LEU A 139 -2.44 31.61 -1.14
CA LEU A 139 -3.84 32.02 -1.22
C LEU A 139 -4.66 31.20 -2.22
N LEU A 140 -4.01 30.66 -3.26
CA LEU A 140 -4.67 29.78 -4.24
C LEU A 140 -5.02 28.43 -3.60
N ASP A 141 -4.13 27.86 -2.80
CA ASP A 141 -4.40 26.61 -2.07
C ASP A 141 -5.58 26.77 -1.14
N ILE A 142 -5.59 27.86 -0.36
CA ILE A 142 -6.71 28.21 0.53
C ILE A 142 -8.01 28.35 -0.27
N LEU A 143 -7.96 29.01 -1.44
CA LEU A 143 -9.14 29.20 -2.28
C LEU A 143 -9.66 27.85 -2.84
N TYR A 144 -8.75 26.97 -3.31
CA TYR A 144 -9.11 25.67 -3.83
C TYR A 144 -9.72 24.79 -2.75
N LEU A 145 -9.11 24.76 -1.55
CA LEU A 145 -9.64 23.99 -0.42
C LEU A 145 -11.02 24.52 0.04
N LYS A 146 -11.21 25.84 0.11
CA LYS A 146 -12.52 26.44 0.40
C LYS A 146 -13.59 26.03 -0.62
N LYS A 147 -13.26 26.08 -1.91
CA LYS A 147 -14.19 25.68 -2.96
C LYS A 147 -14.55 24.19 -2.85
N TYR A 148 -13.55 23.33 -2.63
CA TYR A 148 -13.78 21.92 -2.44
C TYR A 148 -14.71 21.63 -1.28
N LEU A 149 -14.44 22.21 -0.09
CA LEU A 149 -15.27 22.04 1.10
C LEU A 149 -16.68 22.62 0.95
N ALA A 150 -16.85 23.62 0.10
CA ALA A 150 -18.16 24.19 -0.26
C ALA A 150 -18.91 23.40 -1.33
N GLY A 151 -18.37 22.26 -1.79
CA GLY A 151 -19.01 21.38 -2.78
C GLY A 151 -18.89 21.85 -4.23
N PHE A 152 -18.00 22.79 -4.54
CA PHE A 152 -17.72 23.15 -5.92
C PHE A 152 -16.90 22.08 -6.62
N SER A 153 -17.14 21.87 -7.92
CA SER A 153 -16.37 20.94 -8.73
C SER A 153 -14.97 21.52 -9.02
N VAL A 154 -14.05 21.31 -8.10
CA VAL A 154 -12.63 21.67 -8.25
C VAL A 154 -11.77 20.43 -7.97
N LYS A 155 -10.67 20.28 -8.71
CA LYS A 155 -9.69 19.23 -8.46
C LYS A 155 -8.72 19.72 -7.39
N ILE A 156 -8.52 18.94 -6.34
CA ILE A 156 -7.49 19.15 -5.32
C ILE A 156 -6.63 17.91 -5.17
N ASN A 157 -5.42 18.08 -4.67
CA ASN A 157 -4.61 16.98 -4.15
C ASN A 157 -5.01 16.71 -2.70
N GLN A 158 -5.78 15.64 -2.48
CA GLN A 158 -6.30 15.32 -1.14
C GLN A 158 -5.19 14.98 -0.15
N LEU A 159 -4.10 14.34 -0.61
CA LEU A 159 -2.95 14.03 0.25
C LEU A 159 -2.25 15.30 0.75
N ASN A 160 -2.09 16.29 -0.12
CA ASN A 160 -1.49 17.58 0.22
C ASN A 160 -2.42 18.49 1.04
N ALA A 161 -3.73 18.30 0.88
CA ALA A 161 -4.77 19.09 1.55
C ALA A 161 -5.10 18.61 2.97
N ASP A 162 -4.84 17.33 3.27
CA ASP A 162 -5.03 16.75 4.62
C ASP A 162 -3.89 17.22 5.54
N MET A 163 -4.09 18.40 6.16
CA MET A 163 -3.06 19.10 6.93
C MET A 163 -2.78 18.46 8.29
N ASN A 164 -3.76 17.74 8.86
CA ASN A 164 -3.65 17.11 10.18
C ASN A 164 -3.37 15.61 10.13
N GLU A 165 -3.29 15.03 8.91
CA GLU A 165 -2.99 13.62 8.65
C GLU A 165 -4.04 12.63 9.21
N ASP A 166 -5.32 13.05 9.28
CA ASP A 166 -6.40 12.17 9.74
C ASP A 166 -7.05 11.35 8.60
N SER A 167 -6.51 11.46 7.38
CA SER A 167 -6.98 10.81 6.14
C SER A 167 -8.30 11.35 5.59
N GLU A 168 -8.77 12.49 6.09
CA GLU A 168 -9.98 13.14 5.64
C GLU A 168 -9.74 14.66 5.42
N VAL A 169 -10.23 15.20 4.32
CA VAL A 169 -10.10 16.64 4.03
C VAL A 169 -11.34 17.39 4.54
N LYS A 170 -11.18 18.16 5.62
CA LYS A 170 -12.24 18.84 6.37
C LYS A 170 -11.92 20.30 6.68
N LEU A 171 -12.81 20.95 7.45
CA LEU A 171 -12.59 22.34 7.92
C LEU A 171 -11.34 22.49 8.80
N ALA A 172 -10.95 21.45 9.53
CA ALA A 172 -9.74 21.46 10.35
C ALA A 172 -8.49 21.72 9.50
N ASP A 173 -8.40 21.10 8.32
CA ASP A 173 -7.27 21.26 7.41
C ASP A 173 -7.23 22.67 6.84
N LEU A 174 -8.39 23.24 6.52
CA LEU A 174 -8.46 24.63 6.08
C LEU A 174 -7.95 25.61 7.16
N ILE A 175 -8.24 25.35 8.43
CA ILE A 175 -7.74 26.17 9.55
C ILE A 175 -6.21 26.06 9.62
N LEU A 176 -5.66 24.85 9.56
CA LEU A 176 -4.22 24.63 9.60
C LEU A 176 -3.50 25.25 8.40
N LEU A 177 -4.06 25.11 7.20
CA LEU A 177 -3.53 25.74 5.99
C LEU A 177 -3.53 27.27 6.08
N MET A 178 -4.58 27.86 6.65
CA MET A 178 -4.64 29.32 6.89
C MET A 178 -3.64 29.76 7.95
N GLN A 179 -3.41 28.97 9.00
CA GLN A 179 -2.37 29.24 10.01
C GLN A 179 -0.97 29.22 9.38
N GLN A 180 -0.66 28.21 8.56
CA GLN A 180 0.60 28.14 7.83
C GLN A 180 0.82 29.41 6.99
N TYR A 181 -0.19 29.82 6.20
CA TYR A 181 -0.10 31.03 5.39
C TYR A 181 0.22 32.28 6.21
N VAL A 182 -0.45 32.46 7.36
CA VAL A 182 -0.22 33.61 8.25
C VAL A 182 1.20 33.57 8.84
N GLU A 183 1.65 32.40 9.29
CA GLU A 183 3.00 32.24 9.86
C GLU A 183 4.10 32.56 8.84
N GLU A 184 3.94 32.14 7.60
CA GLU A 184 4.89 32.43 6.52
C GLU A 184 4.94 33.94 6.22
N LYS A 185 3.80 34.64 6.27
CA LYS A 185 3.73 36.07 6.06
C LYS A 185 4.32 36.92 7.20
N ILE A 186 4.35 36.37 8.42
CA ILE A 186 4.95 37.06 9.59
C ILE A 186 6.47 36.88 9.60
N LYS A 187 6.98 35.76 9.07
CA LYS A 187 8.41 35.42 9.05
C LYS A 187 9.19 36.05 7.88
N GLY A 188 8.53 36.48 6.83
CA GLY A 188 9.09 37.10 5.62
C GLY A 188 8.86 38.59 5.57
#